data_bd7e1c19b74a93441bfd0c8322343cce
#
_entry.id   bd7e1c19b74a93441bfd0c8322343cce
#
_cell.length_a   1.000
_cell.length_b   1.000
_cell.length_c   1.000
_cell.angle_alpha   90.00
_cell.angle_beta   90.00
_cell.angle_gamma   90.00
#
_symmetry.space_group_name_H-M   'P 1'
#
loop_
_entity.id
_entity.type
_entity.pdbx_description
1 polymer ?
#
loop_
_entity_poly.entity_id
_entity_poly.type
_entity_poly.pdbx_seq_one_letter_code
_entity_poly.pdbx_strand_id
1 'polypeptide(L)'
;MAKKQFKAESKRLLDLMINSIYTHKEIFLRELISNASDAIDKLYYKSLADGATGLNRDDFQIFLAADKDSRTLRIRDNGIGMTQEELDQNLGVIAKSGSLKFKSENEKNEDIDIIGQFGVGFYSAFMVSDHVCVESKAYGAEQAYCWESDGADGYTIRECEKADHGTEIILHIKEDTEEEKYSEFLDTYRIRSLVKKYSDYIRYPIRMEVEKTRAKEGAENEYEHYFEVETLNSMVPLWKKNKNEITAEEYNSFYKEKFYDWQDPLKVIHTSAEGTATYNALLFIPAKAPMDYYSRDYEKGLQLYASGVLIMEKCADLLPDYFGFVKGLVDSQDLSLNISREMLQHDRQLKLIATRIEKKIASELKSMLEHDRENYEKFFESFGLRLKFGMYENYGINKDKLKDLVLFRSSTGKMRTLKEYVKDMKEDQTCIYYAAGETPERIAHLPQTEAVLDRGYEVLYLTDDVDEFALMVLQEYEGKSFKNVAAEDARVQTEEEKQAAEKQAEENKALLEKMKTILGERVKDVRVSTTLKNHPVCITTDGAISMEMEKVLNSMPGAEQKVKAEQIFELNTEHPVFEVLRRFENDEDKLKKYTEVLYDQALLIEGRSIEDPVAYANNVAELLAQ
;
A
#
# COMPACT_ATOMS: atom_id res chain seq x y z
N MET A 1 -33.07 27.17 34.74
CA MET A 1 -33.41 25.73 34.60
C MET A 1 -32.26 24.93 35.19
N ALA A 2 -32.53 24.02 36.14
CA ALA A 2 -31.50 23.15 36.69
C ALA A 2 -31.09 22.08 35.63
N LYS A 3 -29.80 21.96 35.34
CA LYS A 3 -29.24 20.95 34.45
C LYS A 3 -29.48 19.57 35.09
N LYS A 4 -30.20 18.67 34.41
CA LYS A 4 -30.42 17.29 34.88
C LYS A 4 -29.31 16.40 34.33
N GLN A 5 -28.77 15.51 35.14
CA GLN A 5 -27.80 14.48 34.72
C GLN A 5 -28.55 13.30 34.08
N PHE A 6 -27.92 12.69 33.06
CA PHE A 6 -28.40 11.44 32.49
C PHE A 6 -28.27 10.31 33.53
N LYS A 7 -29.25 9.41 33.60
CA LYS A 7 -29.18 8.17 34.37
C LYS A 7 -28.85 7.04 33.41
N ALA A 8 -27.90 6.17 33.77
CA ALA A 8 -27.51 5.03 32.98
C ALA A 8 -28.08 3.73 33.57
N GLU A 9 -28.56 2.83 32.72
CA GLU A 9 -28.85 1.43 33.06
C GLU A 9 -27.54 0.64 32.90
N SER A 10 -26.86 0.36 34.01
CA SER A 10 -25.53 -0.25 34.02
C SER A 10 -25.51 -1.62 33.30
N LYS A 11 -26.54 -2.46 33.51
CA LYS A 11 -26.69 -3.77 32.87
C LYS A 11 -26.71 -3.66 31.34
N ARG A 12 -27.54 -2.76 30.79
CA ARG A 12 -27.66 -2.56 29.35
C ARG A 12 -26.41 -1.95 28.71
N LEU A 13 -25.73 -1.07 29.45
CA LEU A 13 -24.43 -0.54 29.00
C LEU A 13 -23.38 -1.63 28.93
N LEU A 14 -23.30 -2.50 29.94
CA LEU A 14 -22.36 -3.61 29.95
C LEU A 14 -22.65 -4.59 28.81
N ASP A 15 -23.90 -4.93 28.54
CA ASP A 15 -24.30 -5.75 27.40
C ASP A 15 -23.89 -5.14 26.05
N LEU A 16 -24.09 -3.83 25.89
CA LEU A 16 -23.65 -3.11 24.69
C LEU A 16 -22.13 -3.11 24.56
N MET A 17 -21.40 -3.00 25.66
CA MET A 17 -19.94 -3.03 25.67
C MET A 17 -19.39 -4.40 25.30
N ILE A 18 -19.98 -5.47 25.85
CA ILE A 18 -19.57 -6.85 25.57
C ILE A 18 -19.85 -7.22 24.11
N ASN A 19 -21.01 -6.81 23.57
CA ASN A 19 -21.50 -7.32 22.29
C ASN A 19 -21.33 -6.36 21.10
N SER A 20 -20.92 -5.09 21.32
CA SER A 20 -20.93 -4.08 20.25
C SER A 20 -19.67 -3.21 20.15
N ILE A 21 -18.79 -3.21 21.15
CA ILE A 21 -17.58 -2.36 21.13
C ILE A 21 -16.48 -2.99 20.28
N TYR A 22 -16.30 -4.31 20.40
CA TYR A 22 -15.23 -5.04 19.72
C TYR A 22 -15.79 -5.86 18.56
N THR A 23 -15.14 -5.77 17.42
CA THR A 23 -15.50 -6.52 16.21
C THR A 23 -15.02 -7.97 16.29
N HIS A 24 -13.83 -8.17 16.91
CA HIS A 24 -13.18 -9.48 17.00
C HIS A 24 -13.05 -9.93 18.45
N LYS A 25 -13.58 -11.12 18.77
CA LYS A 25 -13.56 -11.64 20.14
C LYS A 25 -12.15 -11.93 20.66
N GLU A 26 -11.22 -12.30 19.77
CA GLU A 26 -9.82 -12.61 20.12
C GLU A 26 -9.08 -11.44 20.79
N ILE A 27 -9.60 -10.22 20.70
CA ILE A 27 -9.03 -9.01 21.30
C ILE A 27 -9.04 -9.07 22.83
N PHE A 28 -9.90 -9.91 23.45
CA PHE A 28 -9.92 -10.06 24.90
C PHE A 28 -8.53 -10.35 25.48
N LEU A 29 -7.75 -11.21 24.82
CA LEU A 29 -6.42 -11.59 25.30
C LEU A 29 -5.46 -10.40 25.25
N ARG A 30 -5.52 -9.60 24.18
CA ARG A 30 -4.76 -8.34 24.06
C ARG A 30 -5.05 -7.38 25.21
N GLU A 31 -6.32 -7.16 25.51
CA GLU A 31 -6.73 -6.22 26.55
C GLU A 31 -6.30 -6.69 27.96
N LEU A 32 -6.43 -7.99 28.25
CA LEU A 32 -6.04 -8.53 29.54
C LEU A 32 -4.51 -8.54 29.73
N ILE A 33 -3.74 -8.87 28.69
CA ILE A 33 -2.28 -8.77 28.70
C ILE A 33 -1.83 -7.31 28.87
N SER A 34 -2.50 -6.36 28.20
CA SER A 34 -2.21 -4.93 28.33
C SER A 34 -2.44 -4.44 29.77
N ASN A 35 -3.53 -4.88 30.41
CA ASN A 35 -3.81 -4.55 31.80
C ASN A 35 -2.77 -5.16 32.76
N ALA A 36 -2.32 -6.38 32.51
CA ALA A 36 -1.25 -7.02 33.26
C ALA A 36 0.08 -6.26 33.12
N SER A 37 0.44 -5.83 31.90
CA SER A 37 1.60 -4.98 31.65
C SER A 37 1.53 -3.66 32.42
N ASP A 38 0.38 -2.98 32.39
CA ASP A 38 0.16 -1.73 33.12
C ASP A 38 0.30 -1.93 34.65
N ALA A 39 -0.18 -3.06 35.18
CA ALA A 39 -0.05 -3.38 36.60
C ALA A 39 1.41 -3.56 37.02
N ILE A 40 2.23 -4.17 36.16
CA ILE A 40 3.68 -4.32 36.38
C ILE A 40 4.37 -2.96 36.26
N ASP A 41 4.05 -2.15 35.26
CA ASP A 41 4.62 -0.79 35.09
C ASP A 41 4.39 0.07 36.33
N LYS A 42 3.17 0.03 36.90
CA LYS A 42 2.83 0.74 38.15
C LYS A 42 3.69 0.32 39.32
N LEU A 43 3.93 -1.00 39.49
CA LEU A 43 4.77 -1.51 40.56
C LEU A 43 6.23 -1.13 40.35
N TYR A 44 6.75 -1.31 39.13
CA TYR A 44 8.10 -0.94 38.77
C TYR A 44 8.37 0.55 39.03
N TYR A 45 7.45 1.42 38.59
CA TYR A 45 7.56 2.86 38.82
C TYR A 45 7.52 3.21 40.31
N LYS A 46 6.60 2.62 41.07
CA LYS A 46 6.51 2.80 42.52
C LYS A 46 7.82 2.37 43.22
N SER A 47 8.42 1.28 42.77
CA SER A 47 9.70 0.79 43.33
C SER A 47 10.87 1.76 43.11
N LEU A 48 10.88 2.43 41.96
CA LEU A 48 11.87 3.49 41.63
C LEU A 48 11.66 4.73 42.50
N ALA A 49 10.40 5.16 42.70
CA ALA A 49 10.06 6.36 43.47
C ALA A 49 10.34 6.16 44.99
N ASP A 50 10.03 4.99 45.54
CA ASP A 50 10.17 4.69 46.96
C ASP A 50 11.59 4.23 47.33
N GLY A 51 12.51 4.10 46.38
CA GLY A 51 13.86 3.58 46.60
C GLY A 51 13.86 2.13 47.10
N ALA A 52 12.80 1.39 46.79
CA ALA A 52 12.64 -0.01 47.21
C ALA A 52 13.71 -0.88 46.52
N THR A 53 14.74 -1.25 47.24
CA THR A 53 15.79 -2.15 46.79
C THR A 53 15.29 -3.59 46.84
N GLY A 54 15.27 -4.29 45.70
CA GLY A 54 14.97 -5.72 45.66
C GLY A 54 14.04 -6.18 44.53
N LEU A 55 13.44 -5.26 43.75
CA LEU A 55 12.67 -5.61 42.56
C LEU A 55 13.53 -5.37 41.32
N ASN A 56 13.92 -6.46 40.65
CA ASN A 56 14.60 -6.36 39.35
C ASN A 56 13.58 -6.43 38.22
N ARG A 57 13.86 -5.74 37.14
CA ARG A 57 13.00 -5.76 35.94
C ARG A 57 12.83 -7.17 35.37
N ASP A 58 13.83 -8.01 35.51
CA ASP A 58 13.84 -9.40 35.02
C ASP A 58 12.95 -10.35 35.85
N ASP A 59 12.51 -9.93 37.04
CA ASP A 59 11.60 -10.72 37.90
C ASP A 59 10.12 -10.56 37.47
N PHE A 60 9.81 -9.53 36.70
CA PHE A 60 8.45 -9.28 36.23
C PHE A 60 8.09 -10.16 35.05
N GLN A 61 6.85 -10.69 35.08
CA GLN A 61 6.34 -11.56 34.04
C GLN A 61 4.81 -11.59 34.01
N ILE A 62 4.30 -11.98 32.86
CA ILE A 62 2.89 -12.35 32.65
C ILE A 62 2.89 -13.85 32.37
N PHE A 63 2.04 -14.61 33.04
CA PHE A 63 1.96 -16.05 32.88
C PHE A 63 0.58 -16.46 32.40
N LEU A 64 0.52 -17.27 31.33
CA LEU A 64 -0.70 -17.81 30.75
C LEU A 64 -0.76 -19.33 31.03
N ALA A 65 -1.95 -19.80 31.39
CA ALA A 65 -2.20 -21.25 31.53
C ALA A 65 -3.62 -21.56 31.02
N ALA A 66 -3.72 -22.55 30.14
CA ALA A 66 -5.00 -23.05 29.62
C ALA A 66 -5.20 -24.50 30.09
N ASP A 67 -6.39 -24.77 30.60
CA ASP A 67 -6.83 -26.10 30.98
C ASP A 67 -8.10 -26.43 30.19
N LYS A 68 -7.98 -27.44 29.31
CA LYS A 68 -9.07 -27.88 28.41
C LYS A 68 -10.14 -28.64 29.17
N ASP A 69 -9.74 -29.39 30.25
CA ASP A 69 -10.67 -30.23 30.99
C ASP A 69 -11.63 -29.39 31.85
N SER A 70 -11.07 -28.39 32.54
CA SER A 70 -11.86 -27.43 33.32
C SER A 70 -12.36 -26.22 32.49
N ARG A 71 -12.05 -26.15 31.18
CA ARG A 71 -12.35 -25.03 30.29
C ARG A 71 -11.92 -23.68 30.84
N THR A 72 -10.76 -23.61 31.49
CA THR A 72 -10.26 -22.37 32.09
C THR A 72 -9.03 -21.83 31.37
N LEU A 73 -9.02 -20.50 31.18
CA LEU A 73 -7.84 -19.74 30.78
C LEU A 73 -7.44 -18.81 31.90
N ARG A 74 -6.19 -18.87 32.34
CA ARG A 74 -5.64 -18.05 33.41
C ARG A 74 -4.61 -17.08 32.88
N ILE A 75 -4.73 -15.81 33.30
CA ILE A 75 -3.79 -14.74 32.98
C ILE A 75 -3.29 -14.18 34.33
N ARG A 76 -2.04 -14.37 34.65
CA ARG A 76 -1.43 -13.95 35.91
C ARG A 76 -0.31 -12.96 35.67
N ASP A 77 -0.30 -11.86 36.42
CA ASP A 77 0.81 -10.92 36.54
C ASP A 77 1.36 -10.90 37.97
N ASN A 78 2.60 -10.47 38.12
CA ASN A 78 3.21 -10.14 39.39
C ASN A 78 3.41 -8.61 39.56
N GLY A 79 2.44 -7.86 39.11
CA GLY A 79 2.39 -6.43 39.22
C GLY A 79 1.93 -5.91 40.59
N ILE A 80 1.42 -4.69 40.64
CA ILE A 80 1.06 -3.98 41.88
C ILE A 80 -0.09 -4.64 42.67
N GLY A 81 -0.94 -5.43 41.99
CA GLY A 81 -2.17 -5.98 42.57
C GLY A 81 -3.20 -4.91 42.95
N MET A 82 -4.27 -5.34 43.62
CA MET A 82 -5.38 -4.47 44.04
C MET A 82 -5.87 -4.82 45.46
N THR A 83 -6.24 -3.80 46.24
CA THR A 83 -7.00 -3.92 47.48
C THR A 83 -8.45 -4.21 47.18
N GLN A 84 -9.28 -4.49 48.25
CA GLN A 84 -10.72 -4.66 48.08
C GLN A 84 -11.40 -3.43 47.46
N GLU A 85 -11.02 -2.24 47.91
CA GLU A 85 -11.54 -0.98 47.43
C GLU A 85 -11.14 -0.69 45.98
N GLU A 86 -9.92 -1.07 45.61
CA GLU A 86 -9.42 -0.94 44.24
C GLU A 86 -10.11 -1.91 43.28
N LEU A 87 -10.39 -3.16 43.70
CA LEU A 87 -11.21 -4.10 42.96
C LEU A 87 -12.61 -3.56 42.69
N ASP A 88 -13.27 -3.04 43.73
CA ASP A 88 -14.58 -2.42 43.60
C ASP A 88 -14.56 -1.20 42.66
N GLN A 89 -13.55 -0.35 42.75
CA GLN A 89 -13.45 0.85 41.93
C GLN A 89 -13.00 0.60 40.49
N ASN A 90 -12.11 -0.35 40.24
CA ASN A 90 -11.52 -0.58 38.91
C ASN A 90 -12.29 -1.63 38.10
N LEU A 91 -12.95 -2.59 38.74
CA LEU A 91 -13.75 -3.64 38.08
C LEU A 91 -15.25 -3.47 38.27
N GLY A 92 -15.67 -2.79 39.33
CA GLY A 92 -17.08 -2.52 39.62
C GLY A 92 -17.65 -1.24 39.00
N VAL A 93 -16.77 -0.35 38.50
CA VAL A 93 -17.18 0.92 37.86
C VAL A 93 -16.80 0.95 36.39
N ILE A 94 -17.79 0.90 35.52
CA ILE A 94 -17.63 0.90 34.07
C ILE A 94 -17.02 2.24 33.61
N ALA A 95 -16.05 2.15 32.67
CA ALA A 95 -15.35 3.30 32.08
C ALA A 95 -14.48 4.11 33.07
N LYS A 96 -14.06 3.51 34.18
CA LYS A 96 -13.08 4.08 35.09
C LYS A 96 -11.73 3.41 34.91
N SER A 97 -10.71 4.17 34.48
CA SER A 97 -9.36 3.67 34.30
C SER A 97 -8.45 4.10 35.45
N GLY A 98 -8.01 3.15 36.26
CA GLY A 98 -6.96 3.35 37.27
C GLY A 98 -5.59 3.67 36.63
N SER A 99 -5.38 3.20 35.41
CA SER A 99 -4.15 3.45 34.65
C SER A 99 -4.09 4.88 34.11
N LEU A 100 -5.22 5.43 33.64
CA LEU A 100 -5.31 6.82 33.23
C LEU A 100 -5.08 7.80 34.39
N LYS A 101 -5.64 7.50 35.57
CA LYS A 101 -5.43 8.29 36.78
C LYS A 101 -3.94 8.29 37.15
N PHE A 102 -3.28 7.14 37.14
CA PHE A 102 -1.86 7.02 37.42
C PHE A 102 -1.00 7.81 36.42
N LYS A 103 -1.32 7.77 35.13
CA LYS A 103 -0.65 8.57 34.08
C LYS A 103 -0.77 10.07 34.36
N SER A 104 -1.97 10.55 34.67
CA SER A 104 -2.21 11.97 34.93
C SER A 104 -1.51 12.51 36.20
N GLU A 105 -1.36 11.67 37.21
CA GLU A 105 -0.63 12.02 38.46
C GLU A 105 0.89 12.03 38.27
N ASN A 106 1.41 11.40 37.19
CA ASN A 106 2.84 11.22 36.92
C ASN A 106 3.28 11.79 35.55
N GLU A 107 2.55 12.73 34.97
CA GLU A 107 2.77 13.32 33.63
C GLU A 107 4.21 13.88 33.38
N LYS A 108 5.00 14.08 34.41
CA LYS A 108 6.37 14.64 34.31
C LYS A 108 7.44 13.60 33.91
N ASN A 109 7.10 12.31 33.86
CA ASN A 109 8.04 11.25 33.56
C ASN A 109 7.71 10.61 32.21
N GLU A 110 8.58 10.86 31.22
CA GLU A 110 8.46 10.39 29.83
C GLU A 110 8.53 8.87 29.66
N ASP A 111 8.96 8.13 30.69
CA ASP A 111 9.14 6.67 30.64
C ASP A 111 7.87 5.86 30.97
N ILE A 112 6.75 6.51 31.31
CA ILE A 112 5.48 5.85 31.68
C ILE A 112 4.65 5.59 30.44
N ASP A 113 4.73 4.39 29.91
CA ASP A 113 4.04 3.95 28.70
C ASP A 113 2.80 3.09 29.04
N ILE A 114 1.76 3.73 29.61
CA ILE A 114 0.53 3.05 30.00
C ILE A 114 -0.36 2.79 28.78
N ILE A 115 -0.78 1.54 28.62
CA ILE A 115 -1.56 1.05 27.49
C ILE A 115 -3.06 1.24 27.75
N GLY A 116 -3.58 0.88 28.93
CA GLY A 116 -5.01 0.85 29.29
C GLY A 116 -5.59 2.20 29.70
N GLN A 117 -6.21 2.95 28.78
CA GLN A 117 -6.69 4.32 29.04
C GLN A 117 -8.21 4.43 29.26
N PHE A 118 -9.02 3.48 28.76
CA PHE A 118 -10.48 3.64 28.68
C PHE A 118 -11.26 2.98 29.83
N GLY A 119 -10.66 2.07 30.61
CA GLY A 119 -11.34 1.38 31.70
C GLY A 119 -12.47 0.43 31.26
N VAL A 120 -12.39 -0.07 30.03
CA VAL A 120 -13.40 -0.98 29.46
C VAL A 120 -12.79 -2.29 28.97
N GLY A 121 -11.47 -2.35 28.74
CA GLY A 121 -10.78 -3.50 28.17
C GLY A 121 -10.99 -4.79 28.97
N PHE A 122 -11.09 -4.69 30.31
CA PHE A 122 -11.36 -5.84 31.18
C PHE A 122 -12.65 -6.58 30.81
N TYR A 123 -13.72 -5.85 30.48
CA TYR A 123 -15.03 -6.46 30.18
C TYR A 123 -15.05 -7.26 28.86
N SER A 124 -14.02 -7.13 28.02
CA SER A 124 -13.85 -7.99 26.84
C SER A 124 -13.71 -9.48 27.22
N ALA A 125 -13.31 -9.79 28.47
CA ALA A 125 -13.30 -11.14 29.02
C ALA A 125 -14.66 -11.84 28.85
N PHE A 126 -15.78 -11.14 29.05
CA PHE A 126 -17.12 -11.71 28.93
C PHE A 126 -17.56 -11.99 27.48
N MET A 127 -16.81 -11.57 26.49
CA MET A 127 -17.05 -11.98 25.09
C MET A 127 -16.82 -13.47 24.92
N VAL A 128 -15.87 -14.05 25.65
CA VAL A 128 -15.40 -15.45 25.51
C VAL A 128 -15.67 -16.30 26.73
N SER A 129 -16.01 -15.72 27.88
CA SER A 129 -16.26 -16.44 29.14
C SER A 129 -17.66 -16.16 29.66
N ASP A 130 -18.23 -17.15 30.35
CA ASP A 130 -19.51 -17.05 31.06
C ASP A 130 -19.31 -16.76 32.56
N HIS A 131 -18.12 -17.01 33.09
CA HIS A 131 -17.72 -16.69 34.44
C HIS A 131 -16.29 -16.14 34.49
N VAL A 132 -16.06 -15.07 35.24
CA VAL A 132 -14.75 -14.43 35.45
C VAL A 132 -14.48 -14.31 36.95
N CYS A 133 -13.36 -14.86 37.39
CA CYS A 133 -12.82 -14.68 38.73
C CYS A 133 -11.50 -13.90 38.66
N VAL A 134 -11.32 -12.90 39.53
CA VAL A 134 -10.11 -12.08 39.63
C VAL A 134 -9.59 -12.15 41.06
N GLU A 135 -8.51 -12.89 41.24
CA GLU A 135 -7.78 -12.99 42.51
C GLU A 135 -6.65 -11.98 42.55
N SER A 136 -6.69 -11.04 43.49
CA SER A 136 -5.68 -9.99 43.60
C SER A 136 -5.19 -9.76 44.99
N LYS A 137 -3.86 -9.54 45.11
CA LYS A 137 -3.19 -9.14 46.35
C LYS A 137 -2.35 -7.90 46.09
N ALA A 138 -2.64 -6.80 46.75
CA ALA A 138 -1.88 -5.59 46.61
C ALA A 138 -0.44 -5.76 47.14
N TYR A 139 0.52 -5.10 46.48
CA TYR A 139 1.92 -5.13 46.93
C TYR A 139 2.05 -4.57 48.36
N GLY A 140 2.62 -5.35 49.26
CA GLY A 140 2.78 -5.01 50.67
C GLY A 140 1.55 -5.30 51.55
N ALA A 141 0.45 -5.82 50.99
CA ALA A 141 -0.71 -6.23 51.77
C ALA A 141 -0.58 -7.69 52.28
N GLU A 142 -1.19 -7.98 53.43
CA GLU A 142 -1.28 -9.34 53.97
C GLU A 142 -2.45 -10.12 53.35
N GLN A 143 -3.59 -9.43 53.13
CA GLN A 143 -4.85 -10.03 52.69
C GLN A 143 -5.02 -9.94 51.17
N ALA A 144 -5.50 -11.02 50.55
CA ALA A 144 -5.94 -11.08 49.15
C ALA A 144 -7.47 -11.14 49.03
N TYR A 145 -7.97 -10.70 47.88
CA TYR A 145 -9.40 -10.66 47.61
C TYR A 145 -9.69 -11.27 46.22
N CYS A 146 -10.84 -11.95 46.15
CA CYS A 146 -11.38 -12.50 44.91
C CYS A 146 -12.67 -11.72 44.54
N TRP A 147 -12.65 -11.16 43.31
CA TRP A 147 -13.80 -10.58 42.66
C TRP A 147 -14.37 -11.59 41.64
N GLU A 148 -15.68 -11.84 41.65
CA GLU A 148 -16.32 -12.83 40.77
C GLU A 148 -17.56 -12.23 40.12
N SER A 149 -17.80 -12.56 38.83
CA SER A 149 -18.98 -12.12 38.09
C SER A 149 -19.31 -13.09 36.94
N ASP A 150 -20.61 -13.27 36.69
CA ASP A 150 -21.19 -13.94 35.52
C ASP A 150 -21.56 -12.96 34.39
N GLY A 151 -21.10 -11.70 34.47
CA GLY A 151 -21.38 -10.64 33.50
C GLY A 151 -22.31 -9.54 34.01
N ALA A 152 -23.39 -9.27 33.28
CA ALA A 152 -24.24 -8.11 33.51
C ALA A 152 -25.08 -8.14 34.81
N ASP A 153 -25.12 -9.25 35.54
CA ASP A 153 -25.96 -9.42 36.72
C ASP A 153 -25.32 -8.92 38.04
N GLY A 154 -24.07 -8.45 37.95
CA GLY A 154 -23.34 -7.90 39.10
C GLY A 154 -22.09 -8.72 39.45
N TYR A 155 -21.50 -8.45 40.60
CA TYR A 155 -20.29 -9.10 41.07
C TYR A 155 -20.32 -9.27 42.59
N THR A 156 -19.44 -10.16 43.09
CA THR A 156 -19.16 -10.34 44.50
C THR A 156 -17.69 -10.16 44.79
N ILE A 157 -17.35 -9.68 46.00
CA ILE A 157 -15.97 -9.61 46.48
C ILE A 157 -15.89 -10.33 47.80
N ARG A 158 -14.94 -11.26 47.91
CA ARG A 158 -14.65 -12.02 49.12
C ARG A 158 -13.16 -12.11 49.42
N GLU A 159 -12.79 -12.38 50.64
CA GLU A 159 -11.40 -12.72 50.98
C GLU A 159 -11.00 -14.06 50.34
N CYS A 160 -9.75 -14.15 49.90
CA CYS A 160 -9.16 -15.38 49.39
C CYS A 160 -7.70 -15.54 49.84
N GLU A 161 -7.14 -16.70 49.61
CA GLU A 161 -5.72 -16.99 49.85
C GLU A 161 -4.93 -16.81 48.54
N LYS A 162 -3.92 -15.93 48.56
CA LYS A 162 -2.94 -15.77 47.50
C LYS A 162 -1.57 -15.49 48.10
N ALA A 163 -0.59 -16.32 47.75
CA ALA A 163 0.74 -16.23 48.35
C ALA A 163 1.45 -14.94 47.96
N ASP A 164 1.54 -14.68 46.65
CA ASP A 164 2.31 -13.57 46.08
C ASP A 164 1.44 -12.41 45.71
N HIS A 165 2.02 -11.20 45.65
CA HIS A 165 1.33 -10.00 45.12
C HIS A 165 1.05 -10.14 43.61
N GLY A 166 0.20 -9.27 43.09
CA GLY A 166 -0.22 -9.25 41.70
C GLY A 166 -1.65 -9.73 41.49
N THR A 167 -2.04 -9.92 40.24
CA THR A 167 -3.41 -10.29 39.87
C THR A 167 -3.42 -11.56 39.04
N GLU A 168 -4.39 -12.43 39.28
CA GLU A 168 -4.70 -13.60 38.45
C GLU A 168 -6.16 -13.51 38.00
N ILE A 169 -6.37 -13.49 36.67
CA ILE A 169 -7.68 -13.50 36.03
C ILE A 169 -7.94 -14.92 35.53
N ILE A 170 -9.03 -15.52 35.98
CA ILE A 170 -9.45 -16.87 35.65
C ILE A 170 -10.76 -16.75 34.84
N LEU A 171 -10.71 -17.15 33.58
CA LEU A 171 -11.83 -17.17 32.65
C LEU A 171 -12.37 -18.57 32.51
N HIS A 172 -13.64 -18.80 32.79
CA HIS A 172 -14.33 -20.02 32.38
C HIS A 172 -14.85 -19.81 30.95
N ILE A 173 -14.25 -20.51 29.99
CA ILE A 173 -14.52 -20.32 28.56
C ILE A 173 -15.86 -20.95 28.19
N LYS A 174 -16.70 -20.19 27.50
CA LYS A 174 -18.02 -20.56 27.01
C LYS A 174 -17.98 -21.88 26.25
N GLU A 175 -19.09 -22.61 26.29
CA GLU A 175 -19.29 -23.78 25.44
C GLU A 175 -19.32 -23.39 23.95
N ASP A 176 -18.86 -24.29 23.11
CA ASP A 176 -18.89 -24.12 21.66
C ASP A 176 -20.33 -24.11 21.15
N THR A 177 -20.62 -23.27 20.17
CA THR A 177 -21.91 -23.22 19.48
C THR A 177 -21.77 -23.68 18.02
N GLU A 178 -22.88 -23.76 17.29
CA GLU A 178 -22.84 -24.06 15.85
C GLU A 178 -22.08 -22.99 15.04
N GLU A 179 -22.11 -21.75 15.51
CA GLU A 179 -21.53 -20.59 14.82
C GLU A 179 -20.11 -20.25 15.32
N GLU A 180 -19.77 -20.60 16.58
CA GLU A 180 -18.55 -20.15 17.23
C GLU A 180 -17.87 -21.25 18.06
N LYS A 181 -16.54 -21.36 17.89
CA LYS A 181 -15.67 -22.30 18.62
C LYS A 181 -14.89 -21.59 19.70
N TYR A 182 -15.46 -21.41 20.88
CA TYR A 182 -14.77 -20.80 22.01
C TYR A 182 -13.62 -21.65 22.56
N SER A 183 -13.70 -23.00 22.40
CA SER A 183 -12.61 -23.91 22.79
C SER A 183 -11.29 -23.64 22.08
N GLU A 184 -11.28 -22.87 20.96
CA GLU A 184 -10.03 -22.46 20.32
C GLU A 184 -9.14 -21.61 21.24
N PHE A 185 -9.72 -20.84 22.17
CA PHE A 185 -9.01 -20.01 23.12
C PHE A 185 -8.34 -20.81 24.27
N LEU A 186 -8.55 -22.12 24.32
CA LEU A 186 -7.86 -23.06 25.18
C LEU A 186 -6.73 -23.81 24.45
N ASP A 187 -6.57 -23.57 23.15
CA ASP A 187 -5.52 -24.19 22.36
C ASP A 187 -4.21 -23.41 22.44
N THR A 188 -3.14 -24.10 22.78
CA THR A 188 -1.81 -23.52 22.97
C THR A 188 -1.29 -22.79 21.72
N TYR A 189 -1.53 -23.36 20.54
CA TYR A 189 -1.10 -22.73 19.27
C TYR A 189 -1.90 -21.46 18.98
N ARG A 190 -3.20 -21.48 19.27
CA ARG A 190 -4.06 -20.30 19.11
C ARG A 190 -3.62 -19.17 20.05
N ILE A 191 -3.41 -19.47 21.33
CA ILE A 191 -2.93 -18.50 22.32
C ILE A 191 -1.58 -17.92 21.89
N ARG A 192 -0.63 -18.76 21.49
CA ARG A 192 0.67 -18.32 20.96
C ARG A 192 0.51 -17.38 19.76
N SER A 193 -0.33 -17.75 18.80
CA SER A 193 -0.61 -16.92 17.62
C SER A 193 -1.19 -15.56 18.00
N LEU A 194 -2.11 -15.50 18.95
CA LEU A 194 -2.70 -14.25 19.43
C LEU A 194 -1.68 -13.36 20.16
N VAL A 195 -0.84 -13.94 21.02
CA VAL A 195 0.25 -13.22 21.68
C VAL A 195 1.22 -12.64 20.65
N LYS A 196 1.65 -13.44 19.68
CA LYS A 196 2.52 -12.99 18.59
C LYS A 196 1.88 -11.90 17.75
N LYS A 197 0.59 -11.99 17.48
CA LYS A 197 -0.13 -11.02 16.68
C LYS A 197 -0.26 -9.66 17.38
N TYR A 198 -0.76 -9.65 18.61
CA TYR A 198 -1.20 -8.43 19.29
C TYR A 198 -0.25 -7.90 20.35
N SER A 199 0.51 -8.78 21.01
CA SER A 199 1.26 -8.48 22.24
C SER A 199 2.74 -8.86 22.17
N ASP A 200 3.28 -9.11 20.95
CA ASP A 200 4.65 -9.58 20.74
C ASP A 200 5.70 -8.62 21.34
N TYR A 201 5.40 -7.33 21.37
CA TYR A 201 6.33 -6.30 21.83
C TYR A 201 5.98 -5.68 23.18
N ILE A 202 5.12 -6.35 23.95
CA ILE A 202 4.96 -6.05 25.38
C ILE A 202 6.32 -6.25 26.04
N ARG A 203 6.74 -5.28 26.85
CA ARG A 203 8.10 -5.20 27.41
C ARG A 203 8.43 -6.24 28.47
N TYR A 204 7.46 -6.99 28.95
CA TYR A 204 7.59 -8.07 29.92
C TYR A 204 7.43 -9.44 29.24
N PRO A 205 8.16 -10.48 29.71
CA PRO A 205 8.00 -11.81 29.14
C PRO A 205 6.61 -12.36 29.44
N ILE A 206 5.92 -12.78 28.38
CA ILE A 206 4.67 -13.51 28.43
C ILE A 206 5.01 -14.97 28.32
N ARG A 207 4.85 -15.70 29.44
CA ARG A 207 5.26 -17.10 29.57
C ARG A 207 4.06 -18.03 29.58
N MET A 208 4.24 -19.20 29.02
CA MET A 208 3.24 -20.26 29.04
C MET A 208 3.91 -21.60 29.14
N GLU A 209 3.34 -22.51 29.93
CA GLU A 209 3.74 -23.90 29.93
C GLU A 209 3.17 -24.58 28.67
N VAL A 210 4.06 -25.17 27.87
CA VAL A 210 3.70 -25.85 26.61
C VAL A 210 4.11 -27.29 26.66
N GLU A 211 3.22 -28.17 26.23
CA GLU A 211 3.51 -29.57 26.03
C GLU A 211 4.36 -29.75 24.77
N LYS A 212 5.49 -30.44 24.96
CA LYS A 212 6.41 -30.80 23.88
C LYS A 212 6.58 -32.32 23.79
N THR A 213 6.97 -32.76 22.62
CA THR A 213 7.32 -34.16 22.38
C THR A 213 8.80 -34.27 22.03
N ARG A 214 9.50 -35.22 22.62
CA ARG A 214 10.87 -35.57 22.23
C ARG A 214 10.98 -37.08 22.02
N ALA A 215 11.90 -37.48 21.16
CA ALA A 215 12.20 -38.90 20.98
C ALA A 215 12.74 -39.48 22.30
N LYS A 216 12.22 -40.61 22.73
CA LYS A 216 12.64 -41.28 23.95
C LYS A 216 14.03 -41.91 23.74
N GLU A 217 14.98 -41.59 24.62
CA GLU A 217 16.32 -42.11 24.50
C GLU A 217 16.31 -43.66 24.52
N GLY A 218 16.88 -44.25 23.46
CA GLY A 218 17.04 -45.70 23.35
C GLY A 218 15.89 -46.49 22.75
N ALA A 219 14.82 -45.81 22.25
CA ALA A 219 13.70 -46.48 21.60
C ALA A 219 13.47 -45.88 20.19
N GLU A 220 13.46 -46.74 19.15
CA GLU A 220 13.09 -46.31 17.78
C GLU A 220 11.57 -46.07 17.70
N ASN A 221 11.17 -44.82 17.33
CA ASN A 221 9.80 -44.39 17.14
C ASN A 221 8.92 -44.26 18.42
N GLU A 222 9.47 -44.19 19.62
CA GLU A 222 8.72 -43.79 20.81
C GLU A 222 8.99 -42.32 21.14
N TYR A 223 7.92 -41.58 21.45
CA TYR A 223 7.98 -40.18 21.86
C TYR A 223 7.48 -40.05 23.30
N GLU A 224 8.14 -39.19 24.07
CA GLU A 224 7.67 -38.81 25.40
C GLU A 224 7.19 -37.36 25.40
N HIS A 225 6.13 -37.09 26.14
CA HIS A 225 5.60 -35.74 26.35
C HIS A 225 6.26 -35.14 27.58
N TYR A 226 6.66 -33.89 27.47
CA TYR A 226 7.18 -33.13 28.61
C TYR A 226 6.65 -31.69 28.53
N PHE A 227 6.62 -31.01 29.68
CA PHE A 227 6.18 -29.63 29.78
C PHE A 227 7.40 -28.72 29.94
N GLU A 228 7.39 -27.62 29.23
CA GLU A 228 8.41 -26.57 29.26
C GLU A 228 7.77 -25.19 29.27
N VAL A 229 8.30 -24.31 30.14
CA VAL A 229 7.86 -22.91 30.16
C VAL A 229 8.57 -22.13 29.06
N GLU A 230 7.83 -21.62 28.11
CA GLU A 230 8.33 -20.80 27.00
C GLU A 230 7.93 -19.34 27.14
N THR A 231 8.80 -18.44 26.68
CA THR A 231 8.45 -17.03 26.44
C THR A 231 7.87 -16.90 25.05
N LEU A 232 6.62 -16.42 24.97
CA LEU A 232 5.85 -16.37 23.72
C LEU A 232 6.10 -15.11 22.90
N ASN A 233 6.53 -14.01 23.53
CA ASN A 233 6.71 -12.70 22.90
C ASN A 233 8.20 -12.33 22.74
N SER A 234 8.46 -11.40 21.83
CA SER A 234 9.81 -10.91 21.50
C SER A 234 10.30 -9.78 22.40
N MET A 235 9.41 -9.08 23.08
CA MET A 235 9.63 -7.97 24.03
C MET A 235 10.30 -6.72 23.46
N VAL A 236 11.34 -6.86 22.64
CA VAL A 236 12.14 -5.73 22.13
C VAL A 236 11.79 -5.46 20.67
N PRO A 237 11.05 -4.38 20.39
CA PRO A 237 10.70 -4.01 19.03
C PRO A 237 11.93 -3.50 18.26
N LEU A 238 12.17 -4.08 17.07
CA LEU A 238 13.31 -3.74 16.23
C LEU A 238 13.33 -2.23 15.88
N TRP A 239 12.16 -1.62 15.70
CA TRP A 239 12.02 -0.20 15.33
C TRP A 239 12.30 0.80 16.46
N LYS A 240 12.45 0.32 17.70
CA LYS A 240 12.88 1.14 18.84
C LYS A 240 14.38 1.02 19.13
N LYS A 241 15.08 0.05 18.52
CA LYS A 241 16.53 -0.07 18.63
C LYS A 241 17.26 1.03 17.86
N ASN A 242 18.47 1.35 18.27
CA ASN A 242 19.33 2.26 17.52
C ASN A 242 19.68 1.62 16.15
N LYS A 243 19.51 2.38 15.06
CA LYS A 243 19.79 1.91 13.69
C LYS A 243 21.21 1.37 13.51
N ASN A 244 22.18 1.93 14.23
CA ASN A 244 23.59 1.54 14.13
C ASN A 244 23.89 0.19 14.79
N GLU A 245 22.95 -0.34 15.56
CA GLU A 245 23.06 -1.61 16.27
C GLU A 245 22.36 -2.76 15.54
N ILE A 246 21.65 -2.45 14.44
CA ILE A 246 20.86 -3.42 13.68
C ILE A 246 21.58 -3.75 12.37
N THR A 247 21.80 -5.01 12.12
CA THR A 247 22.41 -5.48 10.87
C THR A 247 21.39 -5.58 9.74
N ALA A 248 21.88 -5.62 8.50
CA ALA A 248 21.02 -5.81 7.32
C ALA A 248 20.29 -7.17 7.39
N GLU A 249 20.94 -8.21 7.90
CA GLU A 249 20.37 -9.55 8.08
C GLU A 249 19.20 -9.53 9.08
N GLU A 250 19.31 -8.77 10.19
CA GLU A 250 18.21 -8.63 11.16
C GLU A 250 16.98 -7.94 10.52
N TYR A 251 17.19 -6.86 9.73
CA TYR A 251 16.10 -6.22 9.01
C TYR A 251 15.45 -7.16 7.98
N ASN A 252 16.25 -7.90 7.22
CA ASN A 252 15.77 -8.81 6.19
C ASN A 252 15.01 -10.00 6.79
N SER A 253 15.52 -10.57 7.91
CA SER A 253 14.84 -11.64 8.63
C SER A 253 13.52 -11.19 9.19
N PHE A 254 13.50 -10.02 9.85
CA PHE A 254 12.27 -9.40 10.34
C PHE A 254 11.23 -9.19 9.22
N TYR A 255 11.66 -8.66 8.08
CA TYR A 255 10.77 -8.43 6.95
C TYR A 255 10.17 -9.74 6.43
N LYS A 256 10.99 -10.75 6.19
CA LYS A 256 10.55 -12.05 5.67
C LYS A 256 9.59 -12.76 6.62
N GLU A 257 9.88 -12.77 7.90
CA GLU A 257 9.04 -13.40 8.93
C GLU A 257 7.71 -12.63 9.13
N LYS A 258 7.79 -11.30 9.20
CA LYS A 258 6.63 -10.47 9.54
C LYS A 258 5.63 -10.32 8.38
N PHE A 259 6.14 -10.26 7.15
CA PHE A 259 5.32 -10.01 5.96
C PHE A 259 5.21 -11.23 5.04
N TYR A 260 5.71 -12.40 5.49
CA TYR A 260 5.66 -13.67 4.76
C TYR A 260 6.22 -13.56 3.34
N ASP A 261 7.30 -12.80 3.18
CA ASP A 261 8.01 -12.65 1.92
C ASP A 261 9.24 -13.55 1.88
N TRP A 262 9.58 -14.06 0.69
CA TRP A 262 10.72 -14.96 0.51
C TRP A 262 11.98 -14.22 0.10
N GLN A 263 11.84 -12.99 -0.39
CA GLN A 263 12.94 -12.16 -0.88
C GLN A 263 13.28 -11.08 0.13
N ASP A 264 14.53 -10.63 0.09
CA ASP A 264 14.94 -9.46 0.84
C ASP A 264 14.31 -8.19 0.22
N PRO A 265 13.98 -7.19 1.01
CA PRO A 265 13.44 -5.93 0.50
C PRO A 265 14.52 -5.15 -0.28
N LEU A 266 14.14 -4.42 -1.31
CA LEU A 266 15.06 -3.53 -2.04
C LEU A 266 15.57 -2.38 -1.15
N LYS A 267 14.72 -1.91 -0.24
CA LYS A 267 15.07 -0.79 0.64
C LYS A 267 14.41 -0.95 2.00
N VAL A 268 15.19 -0.66 3.03
CA VAL A 268 14.72 -0.53 4.42
C VAL A 268 14.72 0.94 4.80
N ILE A 269 13.62 1.42 5.38
CA ILE A 269 13.45 2.79 5.86
C ILE A 269 13.13 2.73 7.35
N HIS A 270 14.13 2.96 8.18
CA HIS A 270 13.96 3.06 9.62
C HIS A 270 14.02 4.52 10.04
N THR A 271 12.93 5.05 10.58
CA THR A 271 12.81 6.47 10.94
C THR A 271 12.07 6.66 12.25
N SER A 272 12.48 7.66 13.00
CA SER A 272 11.82 8.14 14.21
C SER A 272 11.61 9.64 14.12
N ALA A 273 10.57 10.13 14.76
CA ALA A 273 10.31 11.55 14.90
C ALA A 273 9.76 11.85 16.29
N GLU A 274 10.19 12.96 16.85
CA GLU A 274 9.75 13.50 18.13
C GLU A 274 9.11 14.88 17.92
N GLY A 275 8.30 15.31 18.86
CA GLY A 275 7.68 16.64 18.88
C GLY A 275 6.17 16.60 18.69
N THR A 276 5.60 17.33 17.72
CA THR A 276 4.15 17.48 17.53
C THR A 276 3.43 16.13 17.29
N ALA A 277 4.12 15.14 16.74
CA ALA A 277 3.70 13.74 16.67
C ALA A 277 4.96 12.88 16.85
N THR A 278 4.97 12.09 17.91
CA THR A 278 6.08 11.18 18.24
C THR A 278 5.75 9.81 17.69
N TYR A 279 6.64 9.26 16.86
CA TYR A 279 6.48 7.92 16.31
C TYR A 279 7.80 7.30 15.91
N ASN A 280 7.82 5.98 15.87
CA ASN A 280 8.85 5.16 15.23
C ASN A 280 8.23 4.44 14.04
N ALA A 281 8.95 4.33 12.93
CA ALA A 281 8.49 3.60 11.76
C ALA A 281 9.61 2.76 11.16
N LEU A 282 9.26 1.53 10.80
CA LEU A 282 10.10 0.62 10.05
C LEU A 282 9.36 0.19 8.80
N LEU A 283 9.81 0.69 7.64
CA LEU A 283 9.15 0.51 6.36
C LEU A 283 10.09 -0.23 5.41
N PHE A 284 9.49 -0.98 4.49
CA PHE A 284 10.19 -1.81 3.51
C PHE A 284 9.61 -1.60 2.11
N ILE A 285 10.48 -1.46 1.13
CA ILE A 285 10.12 -1.52 -0.28
C ILE A 285 10.38 -2.95 -0.76
N PRO A 286 9.35 -3.73 -1.11
CA PRO A 286 9.49 -5.10 -1.59
C PRO A 286 10.32 -5.20 -2.87
N ALA A 287 10.94 -6.35 -3.12
CA ALA A 287 11.67 -6.60 -4.35
C ALA A 287 10.75 -6.81 -5.56
N LYS A 288 9.56 -7.38 -5.32
CA LYS A 288 8.55 -7.65 -6.36
C LYS A 288 7.15 -7.35 -5.87
N ALA A 289 6.29 -6.99 -6.80
CA ALA A 289 4.87 -6.85 -6.52
C ALA A 289 4.24 -8.22 -6.22
N PRO A 290 3.39 -8.34 -5.19
CA PRO A 290 2.55 -9.51 -5.00
C PRO A 290 1.64 -9.75 -6.22
N MET A 291 1.24 -11.00 -6.45
CA MET A 291 0.41 -11.34 -7.62
C MET A 291 -0.92 -10.60 -7.67
N ASP A 292 -1.47 -10.26 -6.51
CA ASP A 292 -2.73 -9.55 -6.34
C ASP A 292 -2.59 -8.02 -6.27
N TYR A 293 -1.36 -7.48 -6.37
CA TYR A 293 -1.08 -6.05 -6.14
C TYR A 293 -1.91 -5.11 -7.01
N TYR A 294 -2.15 -5.48 -8.25
CA TYR A 294 -2.96 -4.69 -9.18
C TYR A 294 -4.43 -5.13 -9.25
N SER A 295 -4.86 -6.05 -8.38
CA SER A 295 -6.25 -6.45 -8.26
C SER A 295 -7.07 -5.47 -7.43
N ARG A 296 -8.42 -5.57 -7.51
CA ARG A 296 -9.33 -4.78 -6.67
C ARG A 296 -9.33 -5.24 -5.21
N ASP A 297 -8.91 -6.46 -4.95
CA ASP A 297 -8.91 -7.07 -3.62
C ASP A 297 -7.65 -6.74 -2.82
N TYR A 298 -6.66 -6.09 -3.47
CA TYR A 298 -5.45 -5.68 -2.77
C TYR A 298 -5.71 -4.56 -1.78
N GLU A 299 -5.44 -4.84 -0.50
CA GLU A 299 -5.56 -3.87 0.57
C GLU A 299 -4.19 -3.32 0.96
N LYS A 300 -3.97 -2.03 0.70
CA LYS A 300 -2.80 -1.30 1.18
C LYS A 300 -2.89 -1.03 2.68
N GLY A 301 -1.77 -0.76 3.31
CA GLY A 301 -1.72 -0.25 4.67
C GLY A 301 -0.48 -0.70 5.45
N LEU A 302 -0.12 0.12 6.42
CA LEU A 302 0.92 -0.20 7.39
C LEU A 302 0.32 -0.77 8.66
N GLN A 303 1.04 -1.66 9.34
CA GLN A 303 0.66 -2.06 10.68
C GLN A 303 0.78 -0.85 11.62
N LEU A 304 -0.24 -0.61 12.40
CA LEU A 304 -0.27 0.47 13.38
C LEU A 304 -0.18 -0.10 14.79
N TYR A 305 0.84 0.33 15.50
CA TYR A 305 1.07 0.01 16.91
C TYR A 305 0.87 1.25 17.77
N ALA A 306 0.40 1.04 18.99
CA ALA A 306 0.44 2.02 20.06
C ALA A 306 1.13 1.38 21.28
N SER A 307 2.24 1.95 21.69
CA SER A 307 3.03 1.44 22.84
C SER A 307 3.41 -0.05 22.72
N GLY A 308 3.72 -0.51 21.50
CA GLY A 308 4.11 -1.90 21.23
C GLY A 308 2.94 -2.88 21.10
N VAL A 309 1.70 -2.42 21.18
CA VAL A 309 0.49 -3.23 20.99
C VAL A 309 -0.08 -2.99 19.60
N LEU A 310 -0.38 -4.04 18.85
CA LEU A 310 -0.98 -3.93 17.54
C LEU A 310 -2.42 -3.43 17.63
N ILE A 311 -2.69 -2.33 16.93
CA ILE A 311 -4.00 -1.68 16.84
C ILE A 311 -4.70 -2.08 15.54
N MET A 312 -4.00 -1.94 14.41
CA MET A 312 -4.52 -2.25 13.08
C MET A 312 -3.45 -2.98 12.26
N GLU A 313 -3.86 -4.05 11.57
CA GLU A 313 -2.94 -4.78 10.66
C GLU A 313 -2.68 -4.02 9.35
N LYS A 314 -3.67 -3.26 8.90
CA LYS A 314 -3.62 -2.48 7.65
C LYS A 314 -4.26 -1.11 7.86
N CYS A 315 -3.47 -0.14 8.32
CA CYS A 315 -3.91 1.26 8.40
C CYS A 315 -3.72 1.93 7.03
N ALA A 316 -4.77 1.96 6.22
CA ALA A 316 -4.74 2.51 4.87
C ALA A 316 -4.48 4.02 4.84
N ASP A 317 -4.86 4.74 5.89
CA ASP A 317 -4.72 6.21 6.00
C ASP A 317 -3.25 6.67 6.15
N LEU A 318 -2.33 5.75 6.46
CA LEU A 318 -0.90 6.05 6.57
C LEU A 318 -0.18 6.14 5.22
N LEU A 319 -0.79 5.63 4.14
CA LEU A 319 -0.17 5.59 2.82
C LEU A 319 -1.12 6.12 1.75
N PRO A 320 -0.66 7.02 0.86
CA PRO A 320 -1.37 7.30 -0.38
C PRO A 320 -1.39 6.05 -1.29
N ASP A 321 -2.32 6.00 -2.24
CA ASP A 321 -2.48 4.83 -3.12
C ASP A 321 -1.24 4.54 -3.95
N TYR A 322 -0.54 5.57 -4.41
CA TYR A 322 0.68 5.44 -5.20
C TYR A 322 1.90 4.90 -4.41
N PHE A 323 1.83 4.87 -3.07
CA PHE A 323 2.81 4.19 -2.21
C PHE A 323 2.25 2.94 -1.52
N GLY A 324 1.12 2.42 -2.01
CA GLY A 324 0.47 1.23 -1.46
C GLY A 324 1.33 -0.05 -1.48
N PHE A 325 2.44 -0.06 -2.21
CA PHE A 325 3.40 -1.17 -2.20
C PHE A 325 4.27 -1.24 -0.95
N VAL A 326 4.37 -0.15 -0.18
CA VAL A 326 5.22 -0.12 1.02
C VAL A 326 4.61 -1.01 2.09
N LYS A 327 5.41 -1.94 2.59
CA LYS A 327 5.11 -2.77 3.76
C LYS A 327 5.81 -2.20 4.97
N GLY A 328 5.30 -2.47 6.16
CA GLY A 328 5.96 -1.99 7.37
C GLY A 328 4.98 -1.66 8.49
N LEU A 329 5.50 -0.92 9.45
CA LEU A 329 4.75 -0.55 10.63
C LEU A 329 5.08 0.87 11.11
N VAL A 330 4.15 1.40 11.89
CA VAL A 330 4.28 2.64 12.65
C VAL A 330 3.87 2.38 14.08
N ASP A 331 4.68 2.80 15.05
CA ASP A 331 4.39 2.76 16.48
C ASP A 331 4.37 4.18 17.03
N SER A 332 3.25 4.61 17.59
CA SER A 332 3.09 5.95 18.16
C SER A 332 2.30 5.91 19.45
N GLN A 333 2.74 6.71 20.42
CA GLN A 333 2.08 6.88 21.72
C GLN A 333 1.03 7.99 21.70
N ASP A 334 1.06 8.88 20.71
CA ASP A 334 0.29 10.12 20.64
C ASP A 334 -1.06 9.94 19.92
N LEU A 335 -1.44 8.72 19.55
CA LEU A 335 -2.66 8.45 18.78
C LEU A 335 -3.91 8.51 19.64
N SER A 336 -4.92 9.24 19.17
CA SER A 336 -6.26 9.23 19.77
C SER A 336 -7.04 8.00 19.30
N LEU A 337 -6.95 6.93 20.08
CA LEU A 337 -7.66 5.68 19.81
C LEU A 337 -9.13 5.79 20.24
N ASN A 338 -10.04 5.12 19.52
CA ASN A 338 -11.38 4.90 20.01
C ASN A 338 -11.39 3.86 21.17
N ILE A 339 -12.53 3.64 21.78
CA ILE A 339 -12.67 2.74 22.92
C ILE A 339 -12.24 1.30 22.58
N SER A 340 -12.56 0.80 21.37
CA SER A 340 -12.17 -0.55 20.92
C SER A 340 -10.72 -0.64 20.44
N ARG A 341 -10.07 0.48 20.21
CA ARG A 341 -8.76 0.57 19.54
C ARG A 341 -8.72 -0.07 18.16
N GLU A 342 -9.87 -0.36 17.55
CA GLU A 342 -9.97 -0.92 16.20
C GLU A 342 -10.15 0.16 15.13
N MET A 343 -10.53 1.38 15.55
CA MET A 343 -10.70 2.52 14.65
C MET A 343 -10.05 3.77 15.22
N LEU A 344 -9.51 4.57 14.35
CA LEU A 344 -8.99 5.90 14.67
C LEU A 344 -10.11 6.93 14.45
N GLN A 345 -10.37 7.76 15.45
CA GLN A 345 -11.22 8.94 15.24
C GLN A 345 -10.39 9.97 14.50
N HIS A 346 -10.88 10.51 13.36
CA HIS A 346 -10.27 11.59 12.53
C HIS A 346 -9.05 12.27 13.17
N ASP A 347 -7.98 11.51 13.33
CA ASP A 347 -6.85 11.92 14.16
C ASP A 347 -5.96 12.86 13.37
N ARG A 348 -5.79 14.09 13.87
CA ARG A 348 -4.85 15.07 13.33
C ARG A 348 -3.41 14.53 13.38
N GLN A 349 -3.08 13.75 14.40
CA GLN A 349 -1.75 13.14 14.57
C GLN A 349 -1.49 12.10 13.47
N LEU A 350 -2.46 11.23 13.19
CA LEU A 350 -2.34 10.26 12.12
C LEU A 350 -2.06 10.90 10.76
N LYS A 351 -2.79 11.97 10.43
CA LYS A 351 -2.58 12.74 9.18
C LYS A 351 -1.18 13.35 9.11
N LEU A 352 -0.68 13.85 10.24
CA LEU A 352 0.66 14.41 10.32
C LEU A 352 1.73 13.32 10.13
N ILE A 353 1.54 12.15 10.77
CA ILE A 353 2.41 10.99 10.59
C ILE A 353 2.40 10.53 9.13
N ALA A 354 1.22 10.36 8.53
CA ALA A 354 1.06 9.97 7.13
C ALA A 354 1.80 10.93 6.18
N THR A 355 1.66 12.24 6.39
CA THR A 355 2.37 13.25 5.58
C THR A 355 3.89 13.15 5.72
N ARG A 356 4.40 12.88 6.91
CA ARG A 356 5.85 12.71 7.15
C ARG A 356 6.37 11.41 6.53
N ILE A 357 5.60 10.33 6.63
CA ILE A 357 5.91 9.02 6.00
C ILE A 357 5.94 9.16 4.48
N GLU A 358 4.94 9.80 3.88
CA GLU A 358 4.87 10.07 2.44
C GLU A 358 6.14 10.79 1.96
N LYS A 359 6.53 11.88 2.64
CA LYS A 359 7.74 12.64 2.32
C LYS A 359 9.01 11.80 2.49
N LYS A 360 9.06 10.97 3.54
CA LYS A 360 10.22 10.11 3.79
C LYS A 360 10.37 9.04 2.70
N ILE A 361 9.28 8.38 2.30
CA ILE A 361 9.28 7.39 1.21
C ILE A 361 9.74 8.06 -0.09
N ALA A 362 9.17 9.21 -0.45
CA ALA A 362 9.56 9.95 -1.66
C ALA A 362 11.05 10.32 -1.66
N SER A 363 11.58 10.78 -0.52
CA SER A 363 13.00 11.11 -0.36
C SER A 363 13.90 9.89 -0.51
N GLU A 364 13.51 8.73 0.03
CA GLU A 364 14.29 7.48 -0.07
C GLU A 364 14.25 6.92 -1.50
N LEU A 365 13.11 6.99 -2.18
CA LEU A 365 12.99 6.63 -3.60
C LEU A 365 13.87 7.52 -4.47
N LYS A 366 13.88 8.84 -4.20
CA LYS A 366 14.77 9.77 -4.90
C LYS A 366 16.24 9.46 -4.65
N SER A 367 16.61 9.19 -3.39
CA SER A 367 17.97 8.76 -3.05
C SER A 367 18.37 7.47 -3.77
N MET A 368 17.46 6.49 -3.86
CA MET A 368 17.69 5.24 -4.56
C MET A 368 17.85 5.48 -6.08
N LEU A 369 17.04 6.34 -6.68
CA LEU A 369 17.16 6.76 -8.07
C LEU A 369 18.52 7.40 -8.40
N GLU A 370 19.04 8.21 -7.49
CA GLU A 370 20.30 8.96 -7.67
C GLU A 370 21.56 8.12 -7.37
N HIS A 371 21.49 7.18 -6.42
CA HIS A 371 22.68 6.49 -5.88
C HIS A 371 22.66 4.96 -6.09
N ASP A 372 21.50 4.38 -6.44
CA ASP A 372 21.31 2.94 -6.63
C ASP A 372 20.34 2.67 -7.78
N ARG A 373 20.72 3.12 -8.96
CA ARG A 373 19.90 3.11 -10.17
C ARG A 373 19.40 1.71 -10.54
N GLU A 374 20.24 0.70 -10.40
CA GLU A 374 19.89 -0.68 -10.74
C GLU A 374 18.72 -1.20 -9.90
N ASN A 375 18.75 -1.00 -8.59
CA ASN A 375 17.64 -1.40 -7.71
C ASN A 375 16.42 -0.50 -7.90
N TYR A 376 16.61 0.78 -8.26
CA TYR A 376 15.50 1.66 -8.59
C TYR A 376 14.76 1.22 -9.86
N GLU A 377 15.46 0.77 -10.89
CA GLU A 377 14.84 0.25 -12.10
C GLU A 377 14.06 -1.05 -11.83
N LYS A 378 14.61 -1.98 -11.01
CA LYS A 378 13.88 -3.18 -10.55
C LYS A 378 12.61 -2.81 -9.76
N PHE A 379 12.71 -1.81 -8.89
CA PHE A 379 11.56 -1.24 -8.18
C PHE A 379 10.54 -0.69 -9.18
N PHE A 380 10.98 0.10 -10.13
CA PHE A 380 10.10 0.77 -11.08
C PHE A 380 9.42 -0.23 -12.03
N GLU A 381 10.08 -1.31 -12.42
CA GLU A 381 9.47 -2.41 -13.19
C GLU A 381 8.29 -3.07 -12.45
N SER A 382 8.37 -3.15 -11.12
CA SER A 382 7.32 -3.75 -10.29
C SER A 382 6.20 -2.79 -9.91
N PHE A 383 6.53 -1.53 -9.64
CA PHE A 383 5.62 -0.57 -8.99
C PHE A 383 5.46 0.76 -9.72
N GLY A 384 6.23 1.00 -10.80
CA GLY A 384 6.25 2.27 -11.53
C GLY A 384 4.90 2.68 -12.09
N LEU A 385 4.10 1.69 -12.52
CA LEU A 385 2.74 1.92 -13.00
C LEU A 385 1.86 2.63 -11.94
N ARG A 386 2.02 2.29 -10.65
CA ARG A 386 1.29 2.98 -9.56
C ARG A 386 1.72 4.44 -9.39
N LEU A 387 3.00 4.74 -9.57
CA LEU A 387 3.48 6.13 -9.52
C LEU A 387 2.90 6.95 -10.68
N LYS A 388 2.85 6.37 -11.89
CA LYS A 388 2.26 6.99 -13.08
C LYS A 388 0.75 7.24 -12.90
N PHE A 389 0.00 6.27 -12.37
CA PHE A 389 -1.40 6.45 -11.99
C PHE A 389 -1.57 7.55 -10.95
N GLY A 390 -0.70 7.58 -9.92
CA GLY A 390 -0.73 8.62 -8.90
C GLY A 390 -0.52 10.04 -9.43
N MET A 391 0.20 10.19 -10.56
CA MET A 391 0.33 11.47 -11.24
C MET A 391 -0.99 11.91 -11.91
N TYR A 392 -1.73 10.96 -12.47
CA TYR A 392 -2.97 11.21 -13.19
C TYR A 392 -4.18 11.37 -12.26
N GLU A 393 -4.25 10.58 -11.19
CA GLU A 393 -5.37 10.56 -10.24
C GLU A 393 -5.72 11.94 -9.68
N ASN A 394 -7.01 12.14 -9.39
CA ASN A 394 -7.53 13.39 -8.79
C ASN A 394 -7.08 14.65 -9.55
N TYR A 395 -7.17 14.60 -10.88
CA TYR A 395 -6.77 15.71 -11.76
C TYR A 395 -5.31 16.16 -11.59
N GLY A 396 -4.43 15.25 -11.22
CA GLY A 396 -3.00 15.51 -11.11
C GLY A 396 -2.54 16.26 -9.87
N ILE A 397 -3.29 16.20 -8.78
CA ILE A 397 -2.93 16.88 -7.52
C ILE A 397 -1.55 16.45 -6.99
N ASN A 398 -1.11 15.22 -7.31
CA ASN A 398 0.16 14.67 -6.86
C ASN A 398 1.27 14.71 -7.93
N LYS A 399 1.01 15.26 -9.11
CA LYS A 399 1.97 15.26 -10.22
C LYS A 399 3.34 15.84 -9.84
N ASP A 400 3.37 16.95 -9.10
CA ASP A 400 4.63 17.60 -8.70
C ASP A 400 5.44 16.81 -7.67
N LYS A 401 4.80 15.93 -6.91
CA LYS A 401 5.48 15.03 -5.98
C LYS A 401 6.12 13.84 -6.68
N LEU A 402 5.54 13.39 -7.80
CA LEU A 402 5.86 12.14 -8.46
C LEU A 402 6.64 12.28 -9.77
N LYS A 403 6.54 13.43 -10.45
CA LYS A 403 7.17 13.66 -11.77
C LYS A 403 8.67 13.36 -11.84
N ASP A 404 9.40 13.53 -10.72
CA ASP A 404 10.83 13.26 -10.65
C ASP A 404 11.16 11.81 -10.27
N LEU A 405 10.13 11.00 -9.98
CA LEU A 405 10.26 9.59 -9.61
C LEU A 405 9.86 8.63 -10.72
N VAL A 406 9.26 9.11 -11.80
CA VAL A 406 8.82 8.26 -12.91
C VAL A 406 9.92 8.08 -13.95
N LEU A 407 9.97 6.87 -14.53
CA LEU A 407 10.87 6.52 -15.61
C LEU A 407 10.07 6.23 -16.88
N PHE A 408 10.68 6.54 -18.01
CA PHE A 408 10.18 6.18 -19.33
C PHE A 408 11.29 5.48 -20.11
N ARG A 409 10.95 4.48 -20.90
CA ARG A 409 11.89 3.96 -21.89
C ARG A 409 12.16 5.01 -22.94
N SER A 410 13.32 4.98 -23.57
CA SER A 410 13.64 5.93 -24.62
C SER A 410 14.31 5.27 -25.82
N SER A 411 14.40 6.03 -26.90
CA SER A 411 15.08 5.64 -28.14
C SER A 411 16.57 5.31 -27.95
N THR A 412 17.16 5.69 -26.81
CA THR A 412 18.54 5.32 -26.45
C THR A 412 18.67 3.91 -25.88
N GLY A 413 17.55 3.18 -25.73
CA GLY A 413 17.49 1.85 -25.12
C GLY A 413 17.57 1.87 -23.59
N LYS A 414 17.52 3.04 -22.95
CA LYS A 414 17.62 3.22 -21.50
C LYS A 414 16.30 3.67 -20.90
N MET A 415 16.13 3.41 -19.61
CA MET A 415 15.12 4.08 -18.80
C MET A 415 15.61 5.51 -18.46
N ARG A 416 14.74 6.50 -18.64
CA ARG A 416 15.06 7.92 -18.45
C ARG A 416 14.07 8.59 -17.52
N THR A 417 14.53 9.45 -16.64
CA THR A 417 13.70 10.46 -16.00
C THR A 417 13.47 11.63 -16.95
N LEU A 418 12.42 12.41 -16.71
CA LEU A 418 12.20 13.66 -17.44
C LEU A 418 13.37 14.65 -17.27
N LYS A 419 13.97 14.68 -16.07
CA LYS A 419 15.13 15.51 -15.77
C LYS A 419 16.37 15.13 -16.60
N GLU A 420 16.64 13.82 -16.72
CA GLU A 420 17.75 13.32 -17.56
C GLU A 420 17.53 13.64 -19.03
N TYR A 421 16.27 13.49 -19.51
CA TYR A 421 15.91 13.85 -20.88
C TYR A 421 16.18 15.34 -21.15
N VAL A 422 15.62 16.24 -20.31
CA VAL A 422 15.78 17.70 -20.50
C VAL A 422 17.24 18.14 -20.41
N LYS A 423 18.04 17.52 -19.52
CA LYS A 423 19.47 17.80 -19.39
C LYS A 423 20.26 17.47 -20.67
N ASP A 424 19.86 16.39 -21.38
CA ASP A 424 20.57 15.91 -22.57
C ASP A 424 19.95 16.44 -23.89
N MET A 425 18.90 17.29 -23.82
CA MET A 425 18.29 17.94 -24.98
C MET A 425 19.29 18.79 -25.74
N LYS A 426 19.17 18.83 -27.06
CA LYS A 426 19.92 19.74 -27.91
C LYS A 426 19.47 21.19 -27.75
N GLU A 427 20.33 22.15 -28.03
CA GLU A 427 20.06 23.58 -27.86
C GLU A 427 18.88 24.08 -28.71
N ASP A 428 18.69 23.49 -29.89
CA ASP A 428 17.63 23.80 -30.84
C ASP A 428 16.32 23.05 -30.55
N GLN A 429 16.32 22.09 -29.64
CA GLN A 429 15.14 21.32 -29.26
C GLN A 429 14.25 22.10 -28.27
N THR A 430 12.99 22.31 -28.63
CA THR A 430 12.05 23.14 -27.86
C THR A 430 11.11 22.34 -26.96
N CYS A 431 10.91 21.06 -27.21
CA CYS A 431 9.93 20.21 -26.55
C CYS A 431 10.48 18.80 -26.27
N ILE A 432 9.78 18.07 -25.42
CA ILE A 432 10.04 16.66 -25.11
C ILE A 432 9.21 15.82 -26.08
N TYR A 433 9.88 15.07 -26.95
CA TYR A 433 9.22 14.17 -27.88
C TYR A 433 8.89 12.82 -27.24
N TYR A 434 7.71 12.32 -27.53
CA TYR A 434 7.30 10.97 -27.15
C TYR A 434 6.52 10.28 -28.26
N ALA A 435 6.51 8.96 -28.23
CA ALA A 435 5.63 8.13 -29.04
C ALA A 435 5.01 7.05 -28.16
N ALA A 436 3.74 6.73 -28.38
CA ALA A 436 2.99 5.74 -27.64
C ALA A 436 2.73 4.49 -28.49
N GLY A 437 2.71 3.32 -27.86
CA GLY A 437 2.45 2.05 -28.53
C GLY A 437 2.64 0.86 -27.60
N GLU A 438 2.31 -0.35 -28.08
CA GLU A 438 2.29 -1.56 -27.25
C GLU A 438 3.67 -2.01 -26.74
N THR A 439 4.71 -1.83 -27.56
CA THR A 439 6.08 -2.24 -27.19
C THR A 439 7.11 -1.24 -27.69
N PRO A 440 8.28 -1.13 -27.01
CA PRO A 440 9.36 -0.23 -27.45
C PRO A 440 9.85 -0.54 -28.88
N GLU A 441 9.85 -1.82 -29.29
CA GLU A 441 10.28 -2.25 -30.61
C GLU A 441 9.33 -1.74 -31.70
N ARG A 442 8.01 -1.79 -31.45
CA ARG A 442 7.02 -1.24 -32.38
C ARG A 442 7.15 0.27 -32.50
N ILE A 443 7.26 0.96 -31.37
CA ILE A 443 7.41 2.42 -31.33
C ILE A 443 8.67 2.87 -32.10
N ALA A 444 9.78 2.13 -31.95
CA ALA A 444 11.03 2.44 -32.66
C ALA A 444 10.92 2.36 -34.19
N HIS A 445 9.94 1.63 -34.70
CA HIS A 445 9.72 1.42 -36.13
C HIS A 445 8.58 2.29 -36.71
N LEU A 446 8.00 3.16 -35.89
CA LEU A 446 6.98 4.09 -36.39
C LEU A 446 7.61 5.11 -37.35
N PRO A 447 7.01 5.33 -38.53
CA PRO A 447 7.53 6.28 -39.52
C PRO A 447 7.71 7.70 -38.97
N GLN A 448 6.84 8.12 -38.06
CA GLN A 448 6.86 9.45 -37.45
C GLN A 448 8.05 9.67 -36.51
N THR A 449 8.59 8.59 -35.91
CA THR A 449 9.77 8.68 -35.05
C THR A 449 11.06 8.87 -35.85
N GLU A 450 11.11 8.39 -37.10
CA GLU A 450 12.29 8.44 -37.97
C GLU A 450 12.80 9.87 -38.15
N ALA A 451 11.93 10.82 -38.45
CA ALA A 451 12.29 12.21 -38.69
C ALA A 451 12.87 12.91 -37.43
N VAL A 452 12.37 12.55 -36.25
CA VAL A 452 12.84 13.09 -34.96
C VAL A 452 14.19 12.50 -34.60
N LEU A 453 14.36 11.19 -34.80
CA LEU A 453 15.61 10.48 -34.55
C LEU A 453 16.72 10.93 -35.50
N ASP A 454 16.44 11.19 -36.78
CA ASP A 454 17.41 11.65 -37.77
C ASP A 454 18.01 13.03 -37.43
N ARG A 455 17.25 13.87 -36.72
CA ARG A 455 17.77 15.12 -36.16
C ARG A 455 18.59 14.90 -34.89
N GLY A 456 18.65 13.63 -34.45
CA GLY A 456 19.37 13.20 -33.25
C GLY A 456 18.68 13.66 -31.97
N TYR A 457 17.37 13.86 -31.99
CA TYR A 457 16.59 14.09 -30.80
C TYR A 457 16.18 12.76 -30.17
N GLU A 458 16.15 12.69 -28.86
CA GLU A 458 15.68 11.51 -28.12
C GLU A 458 14.14 11.48 -28.13
N VAL A 459 13.56 10.28 -28.20
CA VAL A 459 12.10 10.06 -28.12
C VAL A 459 11.80 9.16 -26.93
N LEU A 460 10.88 9.58 -26.04
CA LEU A 460 10.37 8.74 -24.96
C LEU A 460 9.36 7.74 -25.53
N TYR A 461 9.47 6.49 -25.11
CA TYR A 461 8.57 5.41 -25.52
C TYR A 461 7.56 5.14 -24.40
N LEU A 462 6.30 5.43 -24.65
CA LEU A 462 5.19 5.30 -23.74
C LEU A 462 4.49 3.96 -23.99
N THR A 463 4.62 3.04 -23.06
CA THR A 463 4.12 1.66 -23.21
C THR A 463 3.02 1.31 -22.22
N ASP A 464 2.77 2.16 -21.23
CA ASP A 464 1.68 1.96 -20.27
C ASP A 464 0.47 2.81 -20.66
N ASP A 465 -0.74 2.24 -20.55
CA ASP A 465 -2.00 2.90 -20.92
C ASP A 465 -2.21 4.27 -20.23
N VAL A 466 -1.60 4.49 -19.07
CA VAL A 466 -1.70 5.75 -18.31
C VAL A 466 -0.70 6.82 -18.74
N ASP A 467 0.33 6.47 -19.51
CA ASP A 467 1.46 7.35 -19.78
C ASP A 467 1.07 8.66 -20.44
N GLU A 468 0.31 8.61 -21.53
CA GLU A 468 -0.13 9.82 -22.23
C GLU A 468 -1.03 10.69 -21.36
N PHE A 469 -1.91 10.07 -20.55
CA PHE A 469 -2.77 10.79 -19.60
C PHE A 469 -1.96 11.45 -18.49
N ALA A 470 -0.92 10.80 -17.99
CA ALA A 470 -0.01 11.37 -16.99
C ALA A 470 0.75 12.59 -17.56
N LEU A 471 1.27 12.50 -18.80
CA LEU A 471 1.93 13.63 -19.46
C LEU A 471 0.94 14.77 -19.81
N MET A 472 -0.28 14.43 -20.22
CA MET A 472 -1.34 15.42 -20.48
C MET A 472 -1.68 16.25 -19.24
N VAL A 473 -1.77 15.60 -18.06
CA VAL A 473 -2.01 16.28 -16.78
C VAL A 473 -0.77 17.07 -16.34
N LEU A 474 0.43 16.57 -16.60
CA LEU A 474 1.68 17.26 -16.27
C LEU A 474 1.88 18.51 -17.13
N GLN A 475 1.49 18.48 -18.42
CA GLN A 475 1.53 19.54 -19.43
C GLN A 475 2.95 19.93 -19.89
N GLU A 476 3.86 20.19 -18.95
CA GLU A 476 5.23 20.58 -19.23
C GLU A 476 6.18 20.07 -18.11
N TYR A 477 7.46 19.97 -18.44
CA TYR A 477 8.51 19.72 -17.48
C TYR A 477 9.68 20.69 -17.70
N GLU A 478 10.05 21.47 -16.69
CA GLU A 478 11.08 22.52 -16.75
C GLU A 478 10.88 23.51 -17.94
N GLY A 479 9.62 23.89 -18.20
CA GLY A 479 9.24 24.80 -19.29
C GLY A 479 9.27 24.17 -20.69
N LYS A 480 9.42 22.84 -20.79
CA LYS A 480 9.37 22.09 -22.05
C LYS A 480 8.05 21.33 -22.14
N SER A 481 7.26 21.61 -23.16
CA SER A 481 6.00 20.89 -23.44
C SER A 481 6.26 19.51 -23.99
N PHE A 482 5.28 18.60 -23.82
CA PHE A 482 5.32 17.27 -24.39
C PHE A 482 4.67 17.27 -25.78
N LYS A 483 5.29 16.58 -26.75
CA LYS A 483 4.80 16.44 -28.12
C LYS A 483 4.82 14.99 -28.56
N ASN A 484 3.64 14.46 -28.92
CA ASN A 484 3.54 13.16 -29.57
C ASN A 484 4.09 13.27 -31.01
N VAL A 485 5.05 12.43 -31.38
CA VAL A 485 5.64 12.43 -32.74
C VAL A 485 4.59 12.21 -33.85
N ALA A 486 3.48 11.55 -33.53
CA ALA A 486 2.35 11.34 -34.44
C ALA A 486 1.38 12.53 -34.50
N ALA A 487 1.55 13.57 -33.67
CA ALA A 487 0.70 14.77 -33.71
C ALA A 487 1.14 15.72 -34.82
N GLU A 488 0.15 16.37 -35.48
CA GLU A 488 0.42 17.32 -36.56
C GLU A 488 1.32 18.48 -36.10
N ASP A 489 1.16 18.96 -34.90
CA ASP A 489 1.90 20.08 -34.32
C ASP A 489 3.30 19.70 -33.77
N ALA A 490 3.68 18.43 -33.85
CA ALA A 490 4.99 17.92 -33.45
C ALA A 490 6.00 17.85 -34.60
N ARG A 491 5.62 18.23 -35.82
CA ARG A 491 6.46 18.10 -37.01
C ARG A 491 7.77 18.87 -36.87
N VAL A 492 8.86 18.15 -37.03
CA VAL A 492 10.19 18.71 -37.07
C VAL A 492 10.56 18.96 -38.53
N GLN A 493 10.31 20.18 -39.01
CA GLN A 493 10.53 20.55 -40.43
C GLN A 493 11.20 21.92 -40.54
N THR A 494 12.00 22.11 -41.56
CA THR A 494 12.50 23.44 -41.95
C THR A 494 11.47 24.19 -42.76
N GLU A 495 11.63 25.53 -42.89
CA GLU A 495 10.77 26.34 -43.76
C GLU A 495 10.88 25.92 -45.23
N GLU A 496 12.04 25.42 -45.65
CA GLU A 496 12.27 24.91 -47.00
C GLU A 496 11.48 23.61 -47.26
N GLU A 497 11.54 22.66 -46.32
CA GLU A 497 10.79 21.40 -46.34
C GLU A 497 9.27 21.69 -46.39
N LYS A 498 8.80 22.65 -45.58
CA LYS A 498 7.40 23.06 -45.55
C LYS A 498 6.95 23.64 -46.89
N GLN A 499 7.71 24.58 -47.47
CA GLN A 499 7.39 25.18 -48.77
C GLN A 499 7.42 24.13 -49.89
N ALA A 500 8.36 23.20 -49.87
CA ALA A 500 8.43 22.10 -50.83
C ALA A 500 7.17 21.21 -50.74
N ALA A 501 6.73 20.87 -49.55
CA ALA A 501 5.51 20.07 -49.34
C ALA A 501 4.24 20.82 -49.75
N GLU A 502 4.13 22.12 -49.48
CA GLU A 502 3.01 22.95 -49.91
C GLU A 502 2.92 22.99 -51.44
N LYS A 503 4.03 23.13 -52.13
CA LYS A 503 4.09 23.08 -53.59
C LYS A 503 3.66 21.71 -54.13
N GLN A 504 4.19 20.62 -53.57
CA GLN A 504 3.81 19.25 -53.94
C GLN A 504 2.32 18.97 -53.66
N ALA A 505 1.76 19.51 -52.60
CA ALA A 505 0.34 19.38 -52.28
C ALA A 505 -0.55 20.09 -53.29
N GLU A 506 -0.17 21.29 -53.74
CA GLU A 506 -0.92 22.02 -54.77
C GLU A 506 -0.83 21.33 -56.14
N GLU A 507 0.36 20.80 -56.51
CA GLU A 507 0.55 20.06 -57.76
C GLU A 507 -0.27 18.76 -57.83
N ASN A 508 -0.53 18.12 -56.66
CA ASN A 508 -1.22 16.83 -56.58
C ASN A 508 -2.63 16.94 -55.95
N LYS A 509 -3.18 18.13 -55.85
CA LYS A 509 -4.43 18.40 -55.14
C LYS A 509 -5.60 17.52 -55.59
N ALA A 510 -5.77 17.32 -56.90
CA ALA A 510 -6.84 16.47 -57.42
C ALA A 510 -6.74 15.01 -56.98
N LEU A 511 -5.52 14.45 -56.93
CA LEU A 511 -5.26 13.11 -56.44
C LEU A 511 -5.58 13.00 -54.94
N LEU A 512 -5.11 13.94 -54.12
CA LEU A 512 -5.33 13.94 -52.68
C LEU A 512 -6.83 14.05 -52.34
N GLU A 513 -7.60 14.92 -53.05
CA GLU A 513 -9.05 15.04 -52.86
C GLU A 513 -9.80 13.75 -53.26
N LYS A 514 -9.39 13.06 -54.33
CA LYS A 514 -9.96 11.77 -54.71
C LYS A 514 -9.69 10.71 -53.63
N MET A 515 -8.47 10.60 -53.15
CA MET A 515 -8.10 9.66 -52.08
C MET A 515 -8.88 9.97 -50.77
N LYS A 516 -9.04 11.25 -50.43
CA LYS A 516 -9.85 11.66 -49.29
C LYS A 516 -11.31 11.24 -49.47
N THR A 517 -11.87 11.40 -50.66
CA THR A 517 -13.23 10.95 -50.97
C THR A 517 -13.39 9.44 -50.84
N ILE A 518 -12.40 8.66 -51.25
CA ILE A 518 -12.37 7.20 -51.12
C ILE A 518 -12.33 6.78 -49.63
N LEU A 519 -11.52 7.43 -48.79
CA LEU A 519 -11.42 7.14 -47.38
C LEU A 519 -12.59 7.65 -46.54
N GLY A 520 -13.30 8.71 -47.05
CA GLY A 520 -14.50 9.25 -46.41
C GLY A 520 -14.26 9.70 -44.98
N GLU A 521 -15.14 9.28 -44.03
CA GLU A 521 -15.08 9.65 -42.62
C GLU A 521 -13.96 8.95 -41.82
N ARG A 522 -13.20 8.07 -42.47
CA ARG A 522 -12.07 7.39 -41.79
C ARG A 522 -10.94 8.36 -41.48
N VAL A 523 -10.74 9.38 -42.35
CA VAL A 523 -9.70 10.39 -42.17
C VAL A 523 -10.29 11.80 -42.26
N LYS A 524 -9.72 12.73 -41.51
CA LYS A 524 -10.02 14.16 -41.60
C LYS A 524 -9.48 14.77 -42.89
N ASP A 525 -8.29 14.34 -43.28
CA ASP A 525 -7.58 14.87 -44.44
C ASP A 525 -6.59 13.88 -45.04
N VAL A 526 -6.18 14.12 -46.29
CA VAL A 526 -5.10 13.41 -46.99
C VAL A 526 -4.08 14.45 -47.44
N ARG A 527 -2.80 14.28 -47.07
CA ARG A 527 -1.76 15.29 -47.27
C ARG A 527 -0.46 14.70 -47.77
N VAL A 528 0.38 15.57 -48.31
CA VAL A 528 1.80 15.25 -48.55
C VAL A 528 2.55 15.32 -47.24
N SER A 529 3.34 14.27 -46.94
CA SER A 529 4.18 14.26 -45.77
C SER A 529 5.45 15.11 -45.98
N THR A 530 5.85 15.77 -44.88
CA THR A 530 7.13 16.49 -44.80
C THR A 530 8.20 15.73 -44.08
N THR A 531 7.82 14.57 -43.46
CA THR A 531 8.65 13.85 -42.52
C THR A 531 9.02 12.44 -42.96
N LEU A 532 8.24 11.84 -43.87
CA LEU A 532 8.48 10.50 -44.38
C LEU A 532 9.69 10.43 -45.33
N LYS A 533 10.58 9.48 -45.12
CA LYS A 533 11.72 9.20 -46.00
C LYS A 533 11.60 7.84 -46.67
N ASN A 534 11.56 6.78 -45.88
CA ASN A 534 11.61 5.41 -46.37
C ASN A 534 10.21 4.79 -46.51
N HIS A 535 9.24 5.26 -45.77
CA HIS A 535 7.87 4.71 -45.78
C HIS A 535 6.98 5.41 -46.80
N PRO A 536 6.07 4.69 -47.46
CA PRO A 536 5.16 5.29 -48.46
C PRO A 536 4.09 6.17 -47.81
N VAL A 537 3.64 5.81 -46.62
CA VAL A 537 2.50 6.45 -45.94
C VAL A 537 2.67 6.40 -44.43
N CYS A 538 2.01 7.27 -43.71
CA CYS A 538 1.76 7.19 -42.27
C CYS A 538 0.42 7.82 -41.91
N ILE A 539 0.01 7.64 -40.64
CA ILE A 539 -1.14 8.34 -40.07
C ILE A 539 -0.62 9.29 -39.00
N THR A 540 -1.02 10.53 -39.06
CA THR A 540 -0.85 11.52 -37.99
C THR A 540 -2.21 11.89 -37.40
N THR A 541 -2.22 12.51 -36.23
CA THR A 541 -3.45 12.93 -35.56
C THR A 541 -3.50 14.43 -35.39
N ASP A 542 -4.70 15.00 -35.58
CA ASP A 542 -4.98 16.39 -35.28
C ASP A 542 -5.81 16.50 -34.01
N GLY A 543 -5.41 17.38 -33.09
CA GLY A 543 -6.07 17.57 -31.81
C GLY A 543 -5.39 16.86 -30.62
N ALA A 544 -6.11 16.81 -29.49
CA ALA A 544 -5.57 16.39 -28.20
C ALA A 544 -5.60 14.87 -27.97
N ILE A 545 -6.27 14.12 -28.83
CA ILE A 545 -6.48 12.68 -28.66
C ILE A 545 -5.61 11.92 -29.66
N SER A 546 -4.66 11.14 -29.14
CA SER A 546 -3.87 10.22 -29.95
C SER A 546 -4.64 8.94 -30.28
N MET A 547 -4.12 8.15 -31.23
CA MET A 547 -4.69 6.85 -31.55
C MET A 547 -4.63 5.88 -30.35
N GLU A 548 -3.57 5.90 -29.54
CA GLU A 548 -3.46 5.07 -28.34
C GLU A 548 -4.43 5.54 -27.25
N MET A 549 -4.58 6.84 -27.02
CA MET A 549 -5.61 7.36 -26.10
C MET A 549 -7.03 6.95 -26.54
N GLU A 550 -7.34 6.99 -27.85
CA GLU A 550 -8.61 6.48 -28.39
C GLU A 550 -8.83 5.00 -28.00
N LYS A 551 -7.81 4.15 -28.17
CA LYS A 551 -7.86 2.73 -27.85
C LYS A 551 -8.16 2.52 -26.36
N VAL A 552 -7.41 3.18 -25.50
CA VAL A 552 -7.57 3.09 -24.04
C VAL A 552 -8.94 3.56 -23.60
N LEU A 553 -9.38 4.74 -24.04
CA LEU A 553 -10.68 5.30 -23.67
C LEU A 553 -11.85 4.42 -24.13
N ASN A 554 -11.76 3.84 -25.32
CA ASN A 554 -12.81 2.97 -25.85
C ASN A 554 -12.81 1.55 -25.23
N SER A 555 -11.72 1.14 -24.58
CA SER A 555 -11.61 -0.15 -23.85
C SER A 555 -12.10 -0.06 -22.40
N MET A 556 -12.29 1.14 -21.86
CA MET A 556 -12.71 1.34 -20.47
C MET A 556 -14.14 0.82 -20.25
N PRO A 557 -14.39 0.06 -19.15
CA PRO A 557 -15.73 -0.35 -18.79
C PRO A 557 -16.66 0.86 -18.59
N GLY A 558 -17.80 0.88 -19.29
CA GLY A 558 -18.79 1.97 -19.17
C GLY A 558 -18.59 3.13 -20.15
N ALA A 559 -17.71 3.00 -21.14
CA ALA A 559 -17.60 3.97 -22.24
C ALA A 559 -18.87 3.94 -23.10
N GLU A 560 -19.85 4.79 -22.78
CA GLU A 560 -21.11 4.90 -23.56
C GLU A 560 -20.94 5.61 -24.90
N GLN A 561 -19.97 6.51 -25.00
CA GLN A 561 -19.62 7.22 -26.22
C GLN A 561 -18.22 6.84 -26.69
N LYS A 562 -18.13 6.36 -27.92
CA LYS A 562 -16.84 6.08 -28.54
C LYS A 562 -16.14 7.39 -28.90
N VAL A 563 -14.93 7.53 -28.42
CA VAL A 563 -14.02 8.62 -28.78
C VAL A 563 -13.28 8.23 -30.05
N LYS A 564 -13.05 9.17 -30.98
CA LYS A 564 -12.31 8.95 -32.22
C LYS A 564 -11.23 10.03 -32.36
N ALA A 565 -10.00 9.60 -32.61
CA ALA A 565 -8.90 10.49 -32.98
C ALA A 565 -9.11 11.01 -34.40
N GLU A 566 -8.85 12.28 -34.63
CA GLU A 566 -8.92 12.88 -35.96
C GLU A 566 -7.66 12.51 -36.74
N GLN A 567 -7.78 11.53 -37.63
CA GLN A 567 -6.67 10.99 -38.40
C GLN A 567 -6.41 11.81 -39.68
N ILE A 568 -5.14 12.03 -39.97
CA ILE A 568 -4.66 12.60 -41.22
C ILE A 568 -3.80 11.53 -41.90
N PHE A 569 -4.13 11.19 -43.13
CA PHE A 569 -3.39 10.26 -43.95
C PHE A 569 -2.30 10.98 -44.75
N GLU A 570 -1.03 10.63 -44.51
CA GLU A 570 0.12 11.29 -45.13
C GLU A 570 0.81 10.39 -46.15
N LEU A 571 1.18 10.99 -47.27
CA LEU A 571 1.82 10.34 -48.42
C LEU A 571 3.23 10.87 -48.64
N ASN A 572 4.16 9.97 -48.88
CA ASN A 572 5.52 10.30 -49.28
C ASN A 572 5.60 10.45 -50.82
N THR A 573 5.76 11.66 -51.31
CA THR A 573 5.84 11.96 -52.74
C THR A 573 7.12 11.49 -53.38
N GLU A 574 8.16 11.21 -52.62
CA GLU A 574 9.44 10.67 -53.15
C GLU A 574 9.44 9.14 -53.23
N HIS A 575 8.47 8.46 -52.62
CA HIS A 575 8.39 7.00 -52.64
C HIS A 575 7.83 6.52 -53.98
N PRO A 576 8.40 5.47 -54.59
CA PRO A 576 7.97 4.97 -55.93
C PRO A 576 6.47 4.66 -56.04
N VAL A 577 5.80 4.29 -54.96
CA VAL A 577 4.36 4.02 -54.95
C VAL A 577 3.54 5.28 -55.28
N PHE A 578 4.07 6.46 -55.01
CA PHE A 578 3.35 7.73 -55.31
C PHE A 578 3.21 7.93 -56.82
N GLU A 579 4.21 7.60 -57.63
CA GLU A 579 4.13 7.62 -59.08
C GLU A 579 3.11 6.61 -59.62
N VAL A 580 2.92 5.48 -58.93
CA VAL A 580 1.85 4.54 -59.27
C VAL A 580 0.46 5.14 -59.02
N LEU A 581 0.27 5.84 -57.90
CA LEU A 581 -0.98 6.53 -57.58
C LEU A 581 -1.31 7.61 -58.65
N ARG A 582 -0.30 8.40 -59.06
CA ARG A 582 -0.46 9.41 -60.13
C ARG A 582 -0.85 8.76 -61.44
N ARG A 583 -0.26 7.62 -61.80
CA ARG A 583 -0.59 6.88 -63.02
C ARG A 583 -2.06 6.45 -63.08
N PHE A 584 -2.59 6.04 -61.94
CA PHE A 584 -3.96 5.53 -61.81
C PHE A 584 -4.96 6.58 -61.27
N GLU A 585 -4.58 7.84 -61.24
CA GLU A 585 -5.46 8.94 -60.76
C GLU A 585 -6.83 9.00 -61.44
N ASN A 586 -6.90 8.61 -62.73
CA ASN A 586 -8.14 8.59 -63.48
C ASN A 586 -8.79 7.21 -63.63
N ASP A 587 -8.20 6.17 -62.98
CA ASP A 587 -8.76 4.82 -62.88
C ASP A 587 -9.33 4.64 -61.46
N GLU A 588 -10.64 4.94 -61.32
CA GLU A 588 -11.28 4.97 -59.99
C GLU A 588 -11.17 3.65 -59.23
N ASP A 589 -11.28 2.50 -59.94
CA ASP A 589 -11.21 1.17 -59.29
C ASP A 589 -9.81 0.86 -58.77
N LYS A 590 -8.79 1.15 -59.56
CA LYS A 590 -7.40 0.93 -59.13
C LYS A 590 -6.98 1.91 -58.06
N LEU A 591 -7.29 3.20 -58.25
CA LEU A 591 -6.99 4.22 -57.23
C LEU A 591 -7.62 3.87 -55.89
N LYS A 592 -8.87 3.40 -55.89
CA LYS A 592 -9.55 2.95 -54.69
C LYS A 592 -8.79 1.81 -54.01
N LYS A 593 -8.42 0.75 -54.74
CA LYS A 593 -7.69 -0.40 -54.17
C LYS A 593 -6.34 0.01 -53.59
N TYR A 594 -5.56 0.82 -54.32
CA TYR A 594 -4.26 1.31 -53.81
C TYR A 594 -4.45 2.18 -52.57
N THR A 595 -5.44 3.07 -52.54
CA THR A 595 -5.71 3.94 -51.42
C THR A 595 -6.08 3.14 -50.16
N GLU A 596 -7.00 2.16 -50.30
CA GLU A 596 -7.43 1.30 -49.21
C GLU A 596 -6.28 0.45 -48.68
N VAL A 597 -5.49 -0.19 -49.56
CA VAL A 597 -4.33 -0.99 -49.16
C VAL A 597 -3.29 -0.15 -48.42
N LEU A 598 -2.96 1.02 -48.90
CA LEU A 598 -1.99 1.90 -48.25
C LEU A 598 -2.48 2.42 -46.90
N TYR A 599 -3.76 2.75 -46.80
CA TYR A 599 -4.36 3.15 -45.52
C TYR A 599 -4.35 2.00 -44.49
N ASP A 600 -4.74 0.79 -44.91
CA ASP A 600 -4.72 -0.38 -44.05
C ASP A 600 -3.29 -0.75 -43.63
N GLN A 601 -2.29 -0.58 -44.52
CA GLN A 601 -0.88 -0.74 -44.15
C GLN A 601 -0.44 0.26 -43.10
N ALA A 602 -0.87 1.53 -43.20
CA ALA A 602 -0.56 2.53 -42.20
C ALA A 602 -1.19 2.18 -40.85
N LEU A 603 -2.44 1.68 -40.82
CA LEU A 603 -3.06 1.17 -39.59
C LEU A 603 -2.30 0.00 -38.96
N LEU A 604 -1.83 -0.96 -39.79
CA LEU A 604 -1.03 -2.10 -39.31
C LEU A 604 0.31 -1.67 -38.72
N ILE A 605 0.97 -0.67 -39.29
CA ILE A 605 2.20 -0.08 -38.76
C ILE A 605 1.94 0.54 -37.38
N GLU A 606 0.82 1.23 -37.22
CA GLU A 606 0.38 1.79 -35.94
C GLU A 606 -0.11 0.73 -34.94
N GLY A 607 -0.04 -0.57 -35.28
CA GLY A 607 -0.51 -1.64 -34.40
C GLY A 607 -2.04 -1.75 -34.28
N ARG A 608 -2.77 -1.17 -35.25
CA ARG A 608 -4.25 -1.19 -35.26
C ARG A 608 -4.77 -2.38 -36.07
N SER A 609 -5.92 -2.86 -35.70
CA SER A 609 -6.65 -3.84 -36.51
C SER A 609 -7.29 -3.16 -37.71
N ILE A 610 -7.20 -3.80 -38.86
CA ILE A 610 -7.92 -3.39 -40.07
C ILE A 610 -9.35 -3.93 -40.06
N GLU A 611 -10.28 -3.21 -40.66
CA GLU A 611 -11.71 -3.48 -40.60
C GLU A 611 -12.06 -4.79 -41.32
N ASP A 612 -11.50 -5.01 -42.53
CA ASP A 612 -11.69 -6.21 -43.36
C ASP A 612 -10.36 -6.81 -43.81
N PRO A 613 -9.75 -7.71 -43.00
CA PRO A 613 -8.49 -8.36 -43.37
C PRO A 613 -8.57 -9.20 -44.65
N VAL A 614 -9.76 -9.70 -45.01
CA VAL A 614 -9.96 -10.52 -46.21
C VAL A 614 -9.95 -9.65 -47.45
N ALA A 615 -10.67 -8.52 -47.43
CA ALA A 615 -10.64 -7.55 -48.52
C ALA A 615 -9.23 -6.99 -48.72
N TYR A 616 -8.51 -6.67 -47.65
CA TYR A 616 -7.11 -6.24 -47.70
C TYR A 616 -6.23 -7.27 -48.42
N ALA A 617 -6.27 -8.55 -47.98
CA ALA A 617 -5.46 -9.61 -48.56
C ALA A 617 -5.77 -9.82 -50.05
N ASN A 618 -7.04 -9.77 -50.45
CA ASN A 618 -7.46 -9.89 -51.85
C ASN A 618 -6.98 -8.71 -52.69
N ASN A 619 -7.13 -7.48 -52.18
CA ASN A 619 -6.66 -6.27 -52.90
C ASN A 619 -5.12 -6.33 -53.09
N VAL A 620 -4.35 -6.73 -52.07
CA VAL A 620 -2.90 -6.88 -52.18
C VAL A 620 -2.54 -7.95 -53.25
N ALA A 621 -3.21 -9.10 -53.25
CA ALA A 621 -2.96 -10.15 -54.24
C ALA A 621 -3.27 -9.69 -55.67
N GLU A 622 -4.36 -8.95 -55.89
CA GLU A 622 -4.71 -8.42 -57.18
C GLU A 622 -3.70 -7.35 -57.67
N LEU A 623 -3.22 -6.49 -56.75
CA LEU A 623 -2.21 -5.46 -57.09
C LEU A 623 -0.84 -6.07 -57.38
N LEU A 624 -0.46 -7.18 -56.75
CA LEU A 624 0.77 -7.92 -57.01
C LEU A 624 0.72 -8.70 -58.36
N ALA A 625 -0.48 -9.00 -58.86
CA ALA A 625 -0.67 -9.72 -60.13
C ALA A 625 -0.67 -8.83 -61.36
N GLN A 626 -0.59 -7.52 -61.21
CA GLN A 626 -0.55 -6.50 -62.28
C GLN A 626 0.89 -6.06 -62.55
#